data_d087598fdf63e382d2e557d1527939fe
#
_entry.id   d087598fdf63e382d2e557d1527939fe
#
_cell.length_a   1.000
_cell.length_b   1.000
_cell.length_c   1.000
_cell.angle_alpha   90.00
_cell.angle_beta   90.00
_cell.angle_gamma   90.00
#
_symmetry.space_group_name_H-M   'P 1'
#
loop_
_entity.id
_entity.type
_entity.pdbx_description
1 polymer ?
#
loop_
_entity_poly.entity_id
_entity_poly.type
_entity_poly.pdbx_seq_one_letter_code
_entity_poly.pdbx_strand_id
1 'polypeptide(L)'
;MNLNDIATQLLFTTVPIRGNMPNGSVKTGTGFFFSVKDEGNPNQIIPLLITNYHVLENITSGFIEFNIQQNGEPVKDKSVKVSFDSNIIDNNKLGNLDLVAIPIAGVINDLLQKNIQVFYKSILPEYIPSAQEIENLSAIEDLTFIGYPNGLYDQTNHNPIVRKGITATPIWNNFKGKPDFLIDGGVYPGSSGSPVFIYNQGSYPTAEGISIGTRLHFVGVIYETSISTANNQTTFLNLGIAINSIVIYDELKLYVKKLLDN
;
A
#
# COMPACT_ATOMS: atom_id res chain seq x y z
N MET A 1 -1.53 7.15 22.54
CA MET A 1 -0.96 7.29 21.15
C MET A 1 -1.47 8.59 20.55
N ASN A 2 -0.63 9.35 19.85
CA ASN A 2 -1.09 10.59 19.20
C ASN A 2 -1.65 10.28 17.80
N LEU A 3 -2.95 10.06 17.68
CA LEU A 3 -3.62 9.75 16.40
C LEU A 3 -3.72 10.94 15.43
N ASN A 4 -3.35 12.15 15.88
CA ASN A 4 -3.28 13.33 15.00
C ASN A 4 -1.91 13.45 14.31
N ASP A 5 -0.92 12.68 14.75
CA ASP A 5 0.39 12.63 14.11
C ASP A 5 0.34 11.77 12.84
N ILE A 6 0.84 12.32 11.72
CA ILE A 6 0.84 11.66 10.40
C ILE A 6 1.63 10.33 10.45
N ALA A 7 2.80 10.32 11.09
CA ALA A 7 3.60 9.10 11.21
C ALA A 7 2.84 7.98 11.93
N THR A 8 2.11 8.34 12.98
CA THR A 8 1.23 7.40 13.69
C THR A 8 0.09 6.90 12.81
N GLN A 9 -0.54 7.78 12.03
CA GLN A 9 -1.64 7.39 11.12
C GLN A 9 -1.15 6.42 10.03
N LEU A 10 0.06 6.59 9.53
CA LEU A 10 0.64 5.73 8.50
C LEU A 10 0.76 4.26 8.96
N LEU A 11 0.90 3.99 10.26
CA LEU A 11 0.92 2.62 10.79
C LEU A 11 -0.42 1.87 10.59
N PHE A 12 -1.50 2.59 10.40
CA PHE A 12 -2.85 2.02 10.21
C PHE A 12 -3.33 2.06 8.76
N THR A 13 -2.43 2.37 7.83
CA THR A 13 -2.76 2.37 6.40
C THR A 13 -2.63 1.00 5.76
N THR A 14 -2.05 0.02 6.45
CA THR A 14 -1.74 -1.30 5.89
C THR A 14 -2.29 -2.45 6.74
N VAL A 15 -2.46 -3.60 6.10
CA VAL A 15 -2.84 -4.87 6.74
C VAL A 15 -1.99 -6.03 6.20
N PRO A 16 -1.70 -7.06 7.03
CA PRO A 16 -1.08 -8.28 6.55
C PRO A 16 -2.08 -9.10 5.73
N ILE A 17 -1.61 -9.66 4.62
CA ILE A 17 -2.35 -10.62 3.81
C ILE A 17 -1.67 -11.99 3.98
N ARG A 18 -2.48 -13.02 4.27
CA ARG A 18 -2.03 -14.41 4.30
C ARG A 18 -2.94 -15.26 3.43
N GLY A 19 -2.35 -15.98 2.48
CA GLY A 19 -3.05 -16.86 1.57
C GLY A 19 -2.52 -18.29 1.65
N ASN A 20 -3.41 -19.27 1.62
CA ASN A 20 -3.07 -20.69 1.56
C ASN A 20 -2.98 -21.10 0.09
N MET A 21 -1.90 -21.74 -0.27
CA MET A 21 -1.66 -22.27 -1.60
C MET A 21 -2.19 -23.71 -1.73
N PRO A 22 -2.52 -24.20 -2.93
CA PRO A 22 -2.98 -25.59 -3.15
C PRO A 22 -1.98 -26.66 -2.65
N ASN A 23 -0.70 -26.35 -2.63
CA ASN A 23 0.36 -27.22 -2.15
C ASN A 23 0.57 -27.20 -0.63
N GLY A 24 -0.28 -26.46 0.12
CA GLY A 24 -0.21 -26.31 1.57
C GLY A 24 0.78 -25.26 2.07
N SER A 25 1.54 -24.61 1.18
CA SER A 25 2.39 -23.48 1.58
C SER A 25 1.56 -22.22 1.85
N VAL A 26 2.13 -21.28 2.62
CA VAL A 26 1.52 -19.99 2.94
C VAL A 26 2.24 -18.89 2.17
N LYS A 27 1.45 -18.07 1.49
CA LYS A 27 1.89 -16.85 0.83
C LYS A 27 1.58 -15.66 1.71
N THR A 28 2.50 -14.70 1.78
CA THR A 28 2.32 -13.48 2.57
C THR A 28 2.52 -12.25 1.69
N GLY A 29 1.83 -11.17 2.04
CA GLY A 29 1.96 -9.89 1.36
C GLY A 29 1.40 -8.76 2.22
N THR A 30 1.44 -7.58 1.65
CA THR A 30 0.91 -6.35 2.25
C THR A 30 -0.30 -5.88 1.46
N GLY A 31 -1.38 -5.53 2.16
CA GLY A 31 -2.47 -4.73 1.62
C GLY A 31 -2.46 -3.34 2.22
N PHE A 32 -2.94 -2.34 1.49
CA PHE A 32 -3.10 -1.00 2.02
C PHE A 32 -4.47 -0.42 1.68
N PHE A 33 -4.93 0.50 2.52
CA PHE A 33 -6.22 1.16 2.34
C PHE A 33 -6.06 2.42 1.51
N PHE A 34 -6.89 2.54 0.49
CA PHE A 34 -6.99 3.74 -0.34
C PHE A 34 -8.46 4.12 -0.48
N SER A 35 -8.76 5.40 -0.46
CA SER A 35 -10.13 5.88 -0.67
C SER A 35 -10.22 6.72 -1.93
N VAL A 36 -11.16 6.39 -2.81
CA VAL A 36 -11.45 7.15 -4.03
C VAL A 36 -12.76 7.89 -3.85
N LYS A 37 -12.83 9.15 -4.27
CA LYS A 37 -14.09 9.91 -4.35
C LYS A 37 -14.79 9.56 -5.66
N ASP A 38 -16.10 9.37 -5.59
CA ASP A 38 -16.92 9.25 -6.80
C ASP A 38 -16.96 10.61 -7.52
N GLU A 39 -16.59 10.63 -8.80
CA GLU A 39 -16.64 11.85 -9.63
C GLU A 39 -18.07 12.36 -9.83
N GLY A 40 -19.07 11.47 -9.85
CA GLY A 40 -20.49 11.80 -9.96
C GLY A 40 -21.13 12.30 -8.65
N ASN A 41 -20.55 11.89 -7.50
CA ASN A 41 -21.01 12.27 -6.18
C ASN A 41 -19.81 12.47 -5.22
N PRO A 42 -19.23 13.66 -5.14
CA PRO A 42 -18.03 13.94 -4.33
C PRO A 42 -18.18 13.64 -2.83
N ASN A 43 -19.42 13.48 -2.34
CA ASN A 43 -19.70 13.08 -0.95
C ASN A 43 -19.59 11.55 -0.75
N GLN A 44 -19.56 10.78 -1.82
CA GLN A 44 -19.42 9.33 -1.78
C GLN A 44 -17.94 8.97 -1.83
N ILE A 45 -17.49 8.30 -0.78
CA ILE A 45 -16.11 7.81 -0.65
C ILE A 45 -16.15 6.29 -0.73
N ILE A 46 -15.34 5.72 -1.62
CA ILE A 46 -15.25 4.28 -1.85
C ILE A 46 -13.94 3.79 -1.24
N PRO A 47 -14.00 3.09 -0.09
CA PRO A 47 -12.83 2.53 0.54
C PRO A 47 -12.43 1.23 -0.17
N LEU A 48 -11.16 1.15 -0.53
CA LEU A 48 -10.54 0.03 -1.24
C LEU A 48 -9.39 -0.54 -0.42
N LEU A 49 -9.23 -1.85 -0.45
CA LEU A 49 -8.00 -2.54 -0.08
C LEU A 49 -7.23 -2.84 -1.36
N ILE A 50 -6.01 -2.37 -1.45
CA ILE A 50 -5.15 -2.55 -2.62
C ILE A 50 -3.97 -3.45 -2.25
N THR A 51 -3.63 -4.38 -3.14
CA THR A 51 -2.43 -5.23 -3.03
C THR A 51 -1.95 -5.63 -4.41
N ASN A 52 -0.80 -6.31 -4.50
CA ASN A 52 -0.36 -6.86 -5.78
C ASN A 52 -1.21 -8.07 -6.20
N TYR A 53 -1.44 -8.19 -7.49
CA TYR A 53 -2.13 -9.34 -8.07
C TYR A 53 -1.41 -10.64 -7.73
N HIS A 54 -0.07 -10.68 -7.91
CA HIS A 54 0.70 -11.88 -7.61
C HIS A 54 0.64 -12.29 -6.13
N VAL A 55 0.29 -11.40 -5.18
CA VAL A 55 0.09 -11.76 -3.75
C VAL A 55 -1.14 -12.66 -3.59
N LEU A 56 -2.18 -12.43 -4.37
CA LEU A 56 -3.45 -13.18 -4.31
C LEU A 56 -3.53 -14.31 -5.35
N GLU A 57 -2.67 -14.28 -6.37
CA GLU A 57 -2.66 -15.27 -7.43
C GLU A 57 -2.36 -16.69 -6.90
N ASN A 58 -3.10 -17.68 -7.38
CA ASN A 58 -2.97 -19.10 -7.02
C ASN A 58 -3.23 -19.44 -5.54
N ILE A 59 -3.88 -18.55 -4.77
CA ILE A 59 -4.34 -18.90 -3.43
C ILE A 59 -5.73 -19.57 -3.52
N THR A 60 -6.00 -20.49 -2.60
CA THR A 60 -7.33 -21.14 -2.47
C THR A 60 -8.21 -20.44 -1.46
N SER A 61 -7.61 -19.93 -0.39
CA SER A 61 -8.26 -19.18 0.68
C SER A 61 -7.23 -18.32 1.38
N GLY A 62 -7.69 -17.32 2.10
CA GLY A 62 -6.80 -16.46 2.87
C GLY A 62 -7.55 -15.63 3.89
N PHE A 63 -6.81 -14.76 4.55
CA PHE A 63 -7.39 -13.75 5.44
C PHE A 63 -6.56 -12.47 5.43
N ILE A 64 -7.25 -11.38 5.73
CA ILE A 64 -6.67 -10.09 6.13
C ILE A 64 -7.02 -9.85 7.60
N GLU A 65 -6.21 -9.05 8.29
CA GLU A 65 -6.37 -8.83 9.72
C GLU A 65 -6.48 -7.35 10.02
N PHE A 66 -7.63 -6.92 10.56
CA PHE A 66 -7.89 -5.53 10.92
C PHE A 66 -7.70 -5.30 12.41
N ASN A 67 -7.17 -4.13 12.78
CA ASN A 67 -7.24 -3.66 14.16
C ASN A 67 -8.70 -3.39 14.57
N ILE A 68 -9.07 -3.80 15.79
CA ILE A 68 -10.37 -3.44 16.38
C ILE A 68 -10.27 -2.05 17.00
N GLN A 69 -11.34 -1.25 16.89
CA GLN A 69 -11.43 0.03 17.58
C GLN A 69 -12.46 0.02 18.71
N GLN A 70 -12.20 0.86 19.70
CA GLN A 70 -13.15 1.25 20.72
C GLN A 70 -13.04 2.75 20.96
N ASN A 71 -14.17 3.46 20.96
CA ASN A 71 -14.23 4.93 21.13
C ASN A 71 -13.34 5.72 20.12
N GLY A 72 -13.19 5.20 18.88
CA GLY A 72 -12.39 5.84 17.85
C GLY A 72 -10.88 5.61 17.94
N GLU A 73 -10.41 4.76 18.86
CA GLU A 73 -9.00 4.40 19.03
C GLU A 73 -8.77 2.90 18.81
N PRO A 74 -7.62 2.49 18.25
CA PRO A 74 -7.28 1.09 18.11
C PRO A 74 -7.06 0.46 19.48
N VAL A 75 -7.62 -0.74 19.67
CA VAL A 75 -7.46 -1.52 20.92
C VAL A 75 -6.25 -2.40 20.77
N LYS A 76 -5.30 -2.29 21.72
CA LYS A 76 -4.13 -3.17 21.78
C LYS A 76 -4.56 -4.64 21.93
N ASP A 77 -3.76 -5.53 21.36
CA ASP A 77 -3.95 -6.98 21.43
C ASP A 77 -5.29 -7.49 20.87
N LYS A 78 -6.02 -6.65 20.08
CA LYS A 78 -7.29 -7.05 19.49
C LYS A 78 -7.33 -6.78 18.01
N SER A 79 -7.58 -7.84 17.26
CA SER A 79 -7.79 -7.81 15.81
C SER A 79 -8.96 -8.69 15.42
N VAL A 80 -9.43 -8.51 14.20
CA VAL A 80 -10.41 -9.38 13.57
C VAL A 80 -9.89 -9.88 12.22
N LYS A 81 -9.98 -11.19 12.00
CA LYS A 81 -9.61 -11.81 10.73
C LYS A 81 -10.83 -11.89 9.84
N VAL A 82 -10.68 -11.41 8.62
CA VAL A 82 -11.67 -11.51 7.55
C VAL A 82 -11.15 -12.46 6.50
N SER A 83 -11.82 -13.59 6.34
CA SER A 83 -11.46 -14.61 5.37
C SER A 83 -11.94 -14.24 3.98
N PHE A 84 -11.20 -14.67 2.97
CA PHE A 84 -11.53 -14.56 1.56
C PHE A 84 -11.12 -15.85 0.83
N ASP A 85 -11.68 -16.06 -0.35
CA ASP A 85 -11.35 -17.16 -1.25
C ASP A 85 -10.70 -16.65 -2.54
N SER A 86 -10.39 -17.56 -3.47
CA SER A 86 -9.75 -17.25 -4.74
C SER A 86 -10.55 -16.30 -5.64
N ASN A 87 -11.86 -16.18 -5.45
CA ASN A 87 -12.71 -15.35 -6.31
C ASN A 87 -12.54 -13.85 -6.04
N ILE A 88 -11.85 -13.50 -4.94
CA ILE A 88 -11.60 -12.09 -4.55
C ILE A 88 -10.85 -11.31 -5.63
N ILE A 89 -10.06 -11.98 -6.49
CA ILE A 89 -9.32 -11.35 -7.57
C ILE A 89 -10.15 -11.16 -8.85
N ASP A 90 -11.25 -11.91 -8.98
CA ASP A 90 -12.11 -11.84 -10.16
C ASP A 90 -12.80 -10.46 -10.20
N ASN A 91 -12.69 -9.78 -11.33
CA ASN A 91 -13.20 -8.43 -11.56
C ASN A 91 -12.53 -7.28 -10.77
N ASN A 92 -11.53 -7.57 -9.92
CA ASN A 92 -10.87 -6.57 -9.06
C ASN A 92 -9.45 -6.20 -9.52
N LYS A 93 -8.97 -6.75 -10.65
CA LYS A 93 -7.67 -6.43 -11.21
C LYS A 93 -7.66 -5.02 -11.82
N LEU A 94 -6.61 -4.23 -11.54
CA LEU A 94 -6.42 -2.88 -12.08
C LEU A 94 -5.71 -2.92 -13.43
N GLY A 95 -6.46 -2.90 -14.51
CA GLY A 95 -5.94 -2.84 -15.88
C GLY A 95 -4.85 -3.89 -16.13
N ASN A 96 -3.70 -3.43 -16.64
CA ASN A 96 -2.52 -4.26 -16.88
C ASN A 96 -1.49 -4.20 -15.74
N LEU A 97 -1.80 -3.51 -14.64
CA LEU A 97 -0.92 -3.43 -13.49
C LEU A 97 -0.94 -4.74 -12.69
N ASP A 98 0.15 -5.02 -12.02
CA ASP A 98 0.21 -6.11 -11.01
C ASP A 98 -0.47 -5.67 -9.71
N LEU A 99 -1.72 -5.18 -9.80
CA LEU A 99 -2.51 -4.69 -8.68
C LEU A 99 -3.95 -5.18 -8.75
N VAL A 100 -4.53 -5.34 -7.55
CA VAL A 100 -5.94 -5.65 -7.31
C VAL A 100 -6.49 -4.60 -6.35
N ALA A 101 -7.70 -4.08 -6.60
CA ALA A 101 -8.42 -3.16 -5.73
C ALA A 101 -9.74 -3.77 -5.29
N ILE A 102 -9.87 -4.07 -4.01
CA ILE A 102 -11.00 -4.78 -3.43
C ILE A 102 -11.87 -3.79 -2.67
N PRO A 103 -13.17 -3.59 -3.04
CA PRO A 103 -14.09 -2.76 -2.26
C PRO A 103 -14.33 -3.38 -0.88
N ILE A 104 -14.09 -2.61 0.19
CA ILE A 104 -14.21 -3.11 1.57
C ILE A 104 -15.42 -2.58 2.33
N ALA A 105 -16.25 -1.72 1.72
CA ALA A 105 -17.42 -1.17 2.39
C ALA A 105 -18.40 -2.25 2.89
N GLY A 106 -18.64 -3.29 2.09
CA GLY A 106 -19.48 -4.43 2.47
C GLY A 106 -18.92 -5.17 3.68
N VAL A 107 -17.62 -5.47 3.66
CA VAL A 107 -16.91 -6.13 4.78
C VAL A 107 -17.01 -5.32 6.07
N ILE A 108 -16.81 -4.01 5.98
CA ILE A 108 -16.92 -3.11 7.15
C ILE A 108 -18.35 -3.11 7.70
N ASN A 109 -19.35 -3.05 6.83
CA ASN A 109 -20.76 -3.10 7.24
C ASN A 109 -21.13 -4.43 7.91
N ASP A 110 -20.66 -5.56 7.36
CA ASP A 110 -20.89 -6.88 7.97
C ASP A 110 -20.26 -7.01 9.36
N LEU A 111 -19.08 -6.43 9.56
CA LEU A 111 -18.44 -6.36 10.87
C LEU A 111 -19.22 -5.47 11.83
N LEU A 112 -19.69 -4.32 11.36
CA LEU A 112 -20.54 -3.41 12.16
C LEU A 112 -21.84 -4.08 12.64
N GLN A 113 -22.50 -4.87 11.78
CA GLN A 113 -23.68 -5.63 12.14
C GLN A 113 -23.40 -6.67 13.25
N LYS A 114 -22.14 -7.13 13.34
CA LYS A 114 -21.66 -8.03 14.41
C LYS A 114 -21.12 -7.26 15.64
N ASN A 115 -21.36 -5.95 15.73
CA ASN A 115 -20.83 -5.05 16.76
C ASN A 115 -19.29 -5.00 16.80
N ILE A 116 -18.63 -5.25 15.69
CA ILE A 116 -17.18 -5.14 15.54
C ILE A 116 -16.86 -3.89 14.73
N GLN A 117 -16.19 -2.93 15.34
CA GLN A 117 -15.68 -1.74 14.67
C GLN A 117 -14.18 -1.93 14.40
N VAL A 118 -13.75 -1.62 13.18
CA VAL A 118 -12.35 -1.73 12.77
C VAL A 118 -11.69 -0.37 12.68
N PHE A 119 -10.40 -0.32 13.04
CA PHE A 119 -9.57 0.89 12.94
C PHE A 119 -8.63 0.77 11.75
N TYR A 120 -8.72 1.69 10.84
CA TYR A 120 -7.81 1.85 9.70
C TYR A 120 -7.74 3.30 9.25
N LYS A 121 -6.72 3.65 8.49
CA LYS A 121 -6.56 4.94 7.83
C LYS A 121 -6.40 4.70 6.33
N SER A 122 -7.14 5.44 5.53
CA SER A 122 -6.97 5.39 4.07
C SER A 122 -5.94 6.40 3.59
N ILE A 123 -5.13 5.99 2.62
CA ILE A 123 -4.40 6.90 1.77
C ILE A 123 -5.42 7.61 0.90
N LEU A 124 -5.27 8.91 0.72
CA LEU A 124 -6.21 9.75 -0.01
C LEU A 124 -5.57 10.26 -1.31
N PRO A 125 -6.36 10.57 -2.36
CA PRO A 125 -5.85 11.12 -3.61
C PRO A 125 -5.00 12.38 -3.44
N GLU A 126 -5.29 13.20 -2.43
CA GLU A 126 -4.55 14.42 -2.11
C GLU A 126 -3.09 14.18 -1.67
N TYR A 127 -2.74 12.92 -1.36
CA TYR A 127 -1.35 12.54 -1.07
C TYR A 127 -0.54 12.17 -2.32
N ILE A 128 -1.19 12.02 -3.46
CA ILE A 128 -0.49 11.80 -4.74
C ILE A 128 0.07 13.14 -5.21
N PRO A 129 1.38 13.23 -5.49
CA PRO A 129 1.96 14.51 -5.91
C PRO A 129 1.37 14.96 -7.24
N SER A 130 0.99 16.24 -7.32
CA SER A 130 0.62 16.90 -8.57
C SER A 130 1.83 17.02 -9.52
N ALA A 131 1.59 17.33 -10.79
CA ALA A 131 2.65 17.55 -11.76
C ALA A 131 3.65 18.63 -11.28
N GLN A 132 3.15 19.72 -10.70
CA GLN A 132 3.99 20.78 -10.17
C GLN A 132 4.83 20.33 -8.96
N GLU A 133 4.26 19.48 -8.08
CA GLU A 133 5.01 18.93 -6.95
C GLU A 133 6.10 17.96 -7.43
N ILE A 134 5.82 17.15 -8.47
CA ILE A 134 6.83 16.26 -9.09
C ILE A 134 8.01 17.06 -9.67
N GLU A 135 7.76 18.18 -10.33
CA GLU A 135 8.81 19.07 -10.87
C GLU A 135 9.73 19.62 -9.76
N ASN A 136 9.20 19.73 -8.54
CA ASN A 136 9.94 20.19 -7.36
C ASN A 136 10.63 19.06 -6.58
N LEU A 137 10.45 17.79 -6.95
CA LEU A 137 11.12 16.67 -6.31
C LEU A 137 12.60 16.61 -6.76
N SER A 138 13.45 16.13 -5.84
CA SER A 138 14.81 15.75 -6.18
C SER A 138 14.85 14.41 -6.90
N ALA A 139 15.89 14.20 -7.71
CA ALA A 139 16.14 12.87 -8.28
C ALA A 139 16.41 11.82 -7.20
N ILE A 140 16.94 12.27 -6.05
CA ILE A 140 17.21 11.44 -4.86
C ILE A 140 16.31 11.95 -3.74
N GLU A 141 15.27 11.20 -3.42
CA GLU A 141 14.33 11.48 -2.33
C GLU A 141 14.40 10.39 -1.26
N ASP A 142 14.29 10.78 -0.01
CA ASP A 142 14.09 9.83 1.09
C ASP A 142 12.72 9.19 1.00
N LEU A 143 12.69 7.86 1.05
CA LEU A 143 11.46 7.07 0.97
C LEU A 143 11.15 6.39 2.30
N THR A 144 9.88 6.31 2.62
CA THR A 144 9.32 5.49 3.69
C THR A 144 8.35 4.50 3.08
N PHE A 145 8.49 3.21 3.38
CA PHE A 145 7.55 2.18 2.96
C PHE A 145 7.15 1.30 4.14
N ILE A 146 5.90 0.84 4.11
CA ILE A 146 5.25 0.25 5.28
C ILE A 146 4.59 -1.06 4.87
N GLY A 147 4.87 -2.14 5.59
CA GLY A 147 4.30 -3.43 5.24
C GLY A 147 4.75 -4.57 6.15
N TYR A 148 4.69 -5.78 5.61
CA TYR A 148 4.85 -7.04 6.36
C TYR A 148 5.93 -7.94 5.74
N PRO A 149 7.21 -7.50 5.73
CA PRO A 149 8.30 -8.27 5.14
C PRO A 149 8.40 -9.67 5.77
N ASN A 150 8.42 -10.71 4.96
CA ASN A 150 8.37 -12.11 5.38
C ASN A 150 7.22 -12.44 6.37
N GLY A 151 6.12 -11.65 6.33
CA GLY A 151 5.02 -11.75 7.27
C GLY A 151 5.37 -11.26 8.69
N LEU A 152 6.49 -10.55 8.85
CA LEU A 152 6.92 -9.97 10.13
C LEU A 152 6.12 -8.70 10.44
N TYR A 153 5.64 -8.59 11.68
CA TYR A 153 5.01 -7.41 12.24
C TYR A 153 5.01 -7.49 13.77
N ASP A 154 4.72 -6.39 14.44
CA ASP A 154 4.49 -6.39 15.88
C ASP A 154 3.11 -7.03 16.17
N GLN A 155 3.14 -8.30 16.55
CA GLN A 155 1.91 -9.09 16.78
C GLN A 155 1.12 -8.61 17.99
N THR A 156 1.77 -7.98 18.97
CA THR A 156 1.11 -7.46 20.17
C THR A 156 0.34 -6.18 19.90
N ASN A 157 0.93 -5.28 19.11
CA ASN A 157 0.29 -4.00 18.79
C ASN A 157 -0.37 -4.00 17.40
N HIS A 158 -0.27 -5.11 16.67
CA HIS A 158 -0.72 -5.25 15.27
C HIS A 158 -0.18 -4.16 14.33
N ASN A 159 1.06 -3.71 14.59
CA ASN A 159 1.70 -2.67 13.79
C ASN A 159 2.60 -3.26 12.69
N PRO A 160 2.57 -2.69 11.49
CA PRO A 160 3.47 -3.05 10.39
C PRO A 160 4.92 -2.66 10.70
N ILE A 161 5.83 -3.14 9.85
CA ILE A 161 7.23 -2.71 9.86
C ILE A 161 7.37 -1.48 8.96
N VAL A 162 7.89 -0.39 9.53
CA VAL A 162 8.27 0.83 8.80
C VAL A 162 9.72 0.71 8.37
N ARG A 163 9.99 1.00 7.10
CA ARG A 163 11.33 0.96 6.53
C ARG A 163 11.63 2.26 5.79
N LYS A 164 12.91 2.57 5.69
CA LYS A 164 13.42 3.69 4.91
C LYS A 164 14.31 3.22 3.77
N GLY A 165 14.38 4.02 2.73
CA GLY A 165 15.25 3.88 1.57
C GLY A 165 15.35 5.21 0.85
N ILE A 166 15.88 5.17 -0.36
CA ILE A 166 15.94 6.34 -1.27
C ILE A 166 15.43 5.93 -2.66
N THR A 167 15.09 6.91 -3.48
CA THR A 167 14.89 6.66 -4.90
C THR A 167 16.23 6.29 -5.55
N ALA A 168 16.30 5.11 -6.16
CA ALA A 168 17.45 4.66 -6.96
C ALA A 168 17.33 5.10 -8.42
N THR A 169 16.13 5.45 -8.87
CA THR A 169 15.85 6.17 -10.13
C THR A 169 14.83 7.26 -9.87
N PRO A 170 14.86 8.40 -10.60
CA PRO A 170 13.85 9.44 -10.43
C PRO A 170 12.42 8.91 -10.62
N ILE A 171 11.49 9.35 -9.76
CA ILE A 171 10.09 8.88 -9.78
C ILE A 171 9.38 9.21 -11.10
N TRP A 172 9.76 10.30 -11.76
CA TRP A 172 9.16 10.75 -13.03
C TRP A 172 9.68 10.00 -14.27
N ASN A 173 10.67 9.13 -14.10
CA ASN A 173 11.22 8.33 -15.19
C ASN A 173 10.55 6.95 -15.24
N ASN A 174 10.23 6.50 -16.45
CA ASN A 174 9.76 5.13 -16.68
C ASN A 174 10.95 4.16 -16.68
N PHE A 175 11.10 3.38 -15.63
CA PHE A 175 12.16 2.38 -15.57
C PHE A 175 11.90 1.24 -16.55
N LYS A 176 12.84 1.02 -17.47
CA LYS A 176 12.72 0.02 -18.56
C LYS A 176 11.45 0.20 -19.41
N GLY A 177 11.00 1.45 -19.58
CA GLY A 177 9.80 1.78 -20.36
C GLY A 177 8.46 1.49 -19.68
N LYS A 178 8.48 1.05 -18.42
CA LYS A 178 7.28 0.86 -17.58
C LYS A 178 7.11 2.03 -16.62
N PRO A 179 5.88 2.33 -16.17
CA PRO A 179 5.63 3.39 -15.20
C PRO A 179 6.08 3.00 -13.79
N ASP A 180 7.31 2.57 -13.70
CA ASP A 180 7.95 2.04 -12.49
C ASP A 180 9.16 2.88 -12.14
N PHE A 181 9.58 2.84 -10.87
CA PHE A 181 10.85 3.38 -10.42
C PHE A 181 11.55 2.41 -9.45
N LEU A 182 12.86 2.57 -9.33
CA LEU A 182 13.67 1.76 -8.40
C LEU A 182 13.83 2.46 -7.05
N ILE A 183 13.84 1.65 -6.03
CA ILE A 183 14.08 2.02 -4.63
C ILE A 183 15.35 1.31 -4.16
N ASP A 184 16.33 2.04 -3.62
CA ASP A 184 17.39 1.47 -2.81
C ASP A 184 16.90 1.43 -1.34
N GLY A 185 16.63 0.24 -0.88
CA GLY A 185 16.08 -0.02 0.45
C GLY A 185 15.72 -1.48 0.56
N GLY A 186 16.06 -2.14 1.63
CA GLY A 186 15.89 -3.59 1.78
C GLY A 186 14.47 -4.08 1.55
N VAL A 187 14.10 -4.33 0.31
CA VAL A 187 12.82 -4.94 -0.07
C VAL A 187 12.95 -6.46 -0.01
N TYR A 188 12.04 -7.12 0.70
CA TYR A 188 12.04 -8.56 0.93
C TYR A 188 10.71 -9.18 0.52
N PRO A 189 10.62 -10.51 0.30
CA PRO A 189 9.35 -11.20 0.14
C PRO A 189 8.34 -10.78 1.22
N GLY A 190 7.06 -10.59 0.85
CA GLY A 190 6.04 -10.04 1.74
C GLY A 190 5.95 -8.52 1.77
N SER A 191 6.97 -7.81 1.26
CA SER A 191 6.88 -6.35 1.03
C SER A 191 6.01 -5.99 -0.19
N SER A 192 5.70 -6.96 -1.05
CA SER A 192 4.77 -6.76 -2.17
C SER A 192 3.44 -6.21 -1.67
N GLY A 193 2.94 -5.13 -2.29
CA GLY A 193 1.77 -4.38 -1.89
C GLY A 193 2.03 -3.26 -0.88
N SER A 194 3.28 -3.08 -0.42
CA SER A 194 3.62 -1.98 0.49
C SER A 194 3.52 -0.63 -0.20
N PRO A 195 2.76 0.33 0.37
CA PRO A 195 2.74 1.70 -0.11
C PRO A 195 4.08 2.39 0.18
N VAL A 196 4.50 3.23 -0.76
CA VAL A 196 5.75 4.01 -0.70
C VAL A 196 5.41 5.49 -0.58
N PHE A 197 6.06 6.16 0.36
CA PHE A 197 5.86 7.58 0.63
C PHE A 197 7.18 8.33 0.59
N ILE A 198 7.12 9.58 0.10
CA ILE A 198 8.04 10.62 0.52
C ILE A 198 7.43 11.21 1.79
N TYR A 199 8.11 11.03 2.93
CA TYR A 199 7.66 11.56 4.21
C TYR A 199 8.78 12.30 4.93
N ASN A 200 8.62 13.61 5.03
CA ASN A 200 9.53 14.49 5.75
C ASN A 200 8.77 15.21 6.86
N GLN A 201 9.38 15.34 8.00
CA GLN A 201 8.81 16.03 9.15
C GLN A 201 9.77 17.12 9.65
N GLY A 202 9.23 18.32 9.87
CA GLY A 202 9.97 19.47 10.35
C GLY A 202 10.57 20.34 9.25
N SER A 203 11.34 19.76 8.34
CA SER A 203 11.88 20.48 7.17
C SER A 203 12.27 19.52 6.07
N TYR A 204 12.35 20.02 4.84
CA TYR A 204 12.80 19.25 3.67
C TYR A 204 13.44 20.17 2.62
N PRO A 205 14.39 19.66 1.81
CA PRO A 205 15.01 20.43 0.75
C PRO A 205 14.01 20.68 -0.39
N THR A 206 14.15 21.83 -1.04
CA THR A 206 13.46 22.22 -2.27
C THR A 206 14.47 22.79 -3.26
N ALA A 207 14.07 22.98 -4.51
CA ALA A 207 14.94 23.63 -5.50
C ALA A 207 15.37 25.05 -5.10
N GLU A 208 14.57 25.74 -4.28
CA GLU A 208 14.81 27.12 -3.83
C GLU A 208 15.47 27.20 -2.43
N GLY A 209 15.73 26.05 -1.77
CA GLY A 209 16.35 26.02 -0.45
C GLY A 209 15.70 25.00 0.48
N ILE A 210 15.27 25.45 1.68
CA ILE A 210 14.66 24.59 2.69
C ILE A 210 13.24 25.07 2.97
N SER A 211 12.27 24.16 2.87
CA SER A 211 10.90 24.37 3.33
C SER A 211 10.74 23.87 4.76
N ILE A 212 10.01 24.62 5.59
CA ILE A 212 9.67 24.22 6.97
C ILE A 212 8.23 23.69 6.95
N GLY A 213 8.04 22.47 7.47
CA GLY A 213 6.74 21.81 7.53
C GLY A 213 6.84 20.31 7.38
N THR A 214 5.68 19.68 7.16
CA THR A 214 5.58 18.25 6.87
C THR A 214 5.22 18.07 5.40
N ARG A 215 5.95 17.20 4.70
CA ARG A 215 5.64 16.77 3.34
C ARG A 215 5.27 15.29 3.38
N LEU A 216 4.11 14.96 2.83
CA LEU A 216 3.67 13.58 2.66
C LEU A 216 3.18 13.40 1.22
N HIS A 217 3.86 12.56 0.45
CA HIS A 217 3.41 12.14 -0.86
C HIS A 217 3.37 10.61 -0.93
N PHE A 218 2.24 10.06 -1.37
CA PHE A 218 2.14 8.67 -1.79
C PHE A 218 2.67 8.57 -3.21
N VAL A 219 3.81 7.87 -3.40
CA VAL A 219 4.53 7.88 -4.68
C VAL A 219 4.50 6.54 -5.42
N GLY A 220 4.07 5.46 -4.77
CA GLY A 220 3.96 4.18 -5.46
C GLY A 220 3.71 2.99 -4.56
N VAL A 221 3.72 1.80 -5.17
CA VAL A 221 3.51 0.50 -4.51
C VAL A 221 4.60 -0.47 -4.91
N ILE A 222 5.27 -1.06 -3.93
CA ILE A 222 6.30 -2.08 -4.15
C ILE A 222 5.64 -3.36 -4.70
N TYR A 223 6.20 -3.92 -5.77
CA TYR A 223 5.70 -5.19 -6.31
C TYR A 223 6.79 -6.23 -6.56
N GLU A 224 8.05 -5.83 -6.70
CA GLU A 224 9.12 -6.75 -7.04
C GLU A 224 10.42 -6.41 -6.28
N THR A 225 11.20 -7.44 -5.97
CA THR A 225 12.55 -7.31 -5.43
C THR A 225 13.56 -7.67 -6.51
N SER A 226 14.53 -6.81 -6.74
CA SER A 226 15.60 -7.09 -7.71
C SER A 226 16.59 -8.11 -7.17
N ILE A 227 16.77 -9.19 -7.93
CA ILE A 227 17.75 -10.22 -7.66
C ILE A 227 18.75 -10.30 -8.81
N SER A 228 19.99 -10.65 -8.51
CA SER A 228 21.01 -11.04 -9.50
C SER A 228 21.29 -12.52 -9.36
N THR A 229 21.31 -13.25 -10.48
CA THR A 229 21.70 -14.65 -10.51
C THR A 229 22.94 -14.78 -11.34
N ALA A 230 24.04 -15.18 -10.71
CA ALA A 230 25.32 -15.48 -11.36
C ALA A 230 25.87 -16.78 -10.80
N ASN A 231 26.37 -17.66 -11.67
CA ASN A 231 26.98 -18.95 -11.28
C ASN A 231 26.08 -19.81 -10.36
N ASN A 232 24.78 -19.88 -10.64
CA ASN A 232 23.77 -20.56 -9.82
C ASN A 232 23.62 -19.99 -8.38
N GLN A 233 24.16 -18.82 -8.09
CA GLN A 233 23.92 -18.11 -6.83
C GLN A 233 22.98 -16.93 -7.06
N THR A 234 21.92 -16.86 -6.23
CA THR A 234 20.99 -15.74 -6.24
C THR A 234 21.40 -14.76 -5.15
N THR A 235 21.64 -13.52 -5.54
CA THR A 235 21.98 -12.43 -4.63
C THR A 235 20.88 -11.36 -4.67
N PHE A 236 20.40 -10.98 -3.50
CA PHE A 236 19.48 -9.82 -3.37
C PHE A 236 20.30 -8.53 -3.52
N LEU A 237 19.86 -7.67 -4.43
CA LEU A 237 20.51 -6.38 -4.69
C LEU A 237 20.08 -5.27 -3.72
N ASN A 238 19.17 -5.56 -2.78
CA ASN A 238 18.48 -4.59 -1.93
C ASN A 238 17.69 -3.52 -2.69
N LEU A 239 17.46 -3.75 -3.98
CA LEU A 239 16.65 -2.87 -4.81
C LEU A 239 15.23 -3.39 -4.89
N GLY A 240 14.26 -2.50 -4.73
CA GLY A 240 12.85 -2.75 -4.98
C GLY A 240 12.38 -2.05 -6.25
N ILE A 241 11.32 -2.58 -6.85
CA ILE A 241 10.63 -1.95 -7.97
C ILE A 241 9.25 -1.56 -7.47
N ALA A 242 8.87 -0.29 -7.70
CA ALA A 242 7.56 0.25 -7.33
C ALA A 242 6.83 0.79 -8.56
N ILE A 243 5.52 0.49 -8.65
CA ILE A 243 4.61 1.08 -9.62
C ILE A 243 4.31 2.52 -9.17
N ASN A 244 4.38 3.48 -10.10
CA ASN A 244 4.13 4.89 -9.82
C ASN A 244 2.67 5.16 -9.41
N SER A 245 2.47 5.98 -8.38
CA SER A 245 1.15 6.30 -7.82
C SER A 245 0.20 6.99 -8.78
N ILE A 246 0.69 7.78 -9.75
CA ILE A 246 -0.14 8.47 -10.73
C ILE A 246 -0.86 7.46 -11.60
N VAL A 247 -0.12 6.49 -12.15
CA VAL A 247 -0.72 5.43 -12.99
C VAL A 247 -1.68 4.56 -12.18
N ILE A 248 -1.33 4.26 -10.92
CA ILE A 248 -2.23 3.55 -10.01
C ILE A 248 -3.55 4.33 -9.87
N TYR A 249 -3.49 5.64 -9.63
CA TYR A 249 -4.69 6.44 -9.43
C TYR A 249 -5.54 6.56 -10.69
N ASP A 250 -4.92 6.65 -11.87
CA ASP A 250 -5.66 6.67 -13.14
C ASP A 250 -6.43 5.36 -13.35
N GLU A 251 -5.82 4.21 -13.08
CA GLU A 251 -6.50 2.92 -13.14
C GLU A 251 -7.58 2.77 -12.06
N LEU A 252 -7.36 3.32 -10.85
CA LEU A 252 -8.37 3.33 -9.79
C LEU A 252 -9.61 4.14 -10.16
N LYS A 253 -9.46 5.29 -10.81
CA LYS A 253 -10.60 6.08 -11.31
C LYS A 253 -11.42 5.28 -12.32
N LEU A 254 -10.76 4.63 -13.28
CA LEU A 254 -11.44 3.78 -14.27
C LEU A 254 -12.14 2.59 -13.61
N TYR A 255 -11.50 1.95 -12.65
CA TYR A 255 -12.05 0.83 -11.90
C TYR A 255 -13.29 1.24 -11.10
N VAL A 256 -13.23 2.35 -10.35
CA VAL A 256 -14.35 2.84 -9.53
C VAL A 256 -15.52 3.25 -10.41
N LYS A 257 -15.28 3.93 -11.54
CA LYS A 257 -16.33 4.24 -12.50
C LYS A 257 -17.06 2.98 -12.98
N LYS A 258 -16.30 1.95 -13.40
CA LYS A 258 -16.88 0.66 -13.81
C LYS A 258 -17.65 -0.02 -12.67
N LEU A 259 -17.18 0.09 -11.42
CA LEU A 259 -17.84 -0.50 -10.24
C LEU A 259 -19.19 0.16 -9.95
N LEU A 260 -19.34 1.46 -10.21
CA LEU A 260 -20.56 2.22 -9.95
C LEU A 260 -21.57 2.13 -11.11
N ASP A 261 -21.12 1.82 -12.32
CA ASP A 261 -21.97 1.67 -13.52
C ASP A 261 -22.62 0.27 -13.58
N ASN A 262 -22.22 -0.71 -12.75
CA ASN A 262 -22.76 -2.06 -12.62
C ASN A 262 -23.71 -2.20 -11.41
#